data_843ed297cfe049cbaf72ba9b8be845f9
#
_entry.id   843ed297cfe049cbaf72ba9b8be845f9
#
_cell.length_a   1.000
_cell.length_b   1.000
_cell.length_c   1.000
_cell.angle_alpha   90.00
_cell.angle_beta   90.00
_cell.angle_gamma   90.00
#
_symmetry.space_group_name_H-M   'P 1'
#
loop_
_entity.id
_entity.type
_entity.pdbx_description
1 polymer ?
#
loop_
_entity_poly.entity_id
_entity_poly.type
_entity_poly.pdbx_seq_one_letter_code
_entity_poly.pdbx_strand_id
1 'polypeptide(L)'
;MNRSEPILNSLHLTALFEKQEEMREWRRDIHAHPELGFEEKRTSELVAARLDSFGIEVHRGIGKTGVVGVLKSGTSASSVGLRADMDALPIHEANTFPHRSRHDGVMHACGHDGHTAMLLGAAKHLARTRSFDGTVHFIFQPAEEGIGGAKAMVEDGLFRRFPCESLFGMHNRPGMALGRFAVRSGPMMAGGAFFDIDVAGRGAHGARPESGIDPVLAAAHIATAIQSIVSRNVRPVETAVVSVTQIHAGDAYNVIPQSARLSGTVRAFSTEVMDMIGRNLARIAEGVAAGFGASAKTDFRPIFPPLVNDAREAEFAAGVCAELVGPDKVRRDPPLIMASEDFSYMLAEVPGCYVNIGNGDGEGACEVHNPGYDFNDAALPYGAAFFVRLVEKKLGKTRA
;
A
#
# COMPACT_ATOMS: atom_id res chain seq x y z
N MET A 1 25.76 -20.86 30.93
CA MET A 1 25.50 -20.14 29.67
C MET A 1 23.98 -20.08 29.52
N ASN A 2 23.39 -19.04 30.11
CA ASN A 2 21.94 -18.83 30.06
C ASN A 2 21.59 -18.24 28.70
N ARG A 3 20.99 -19.02 27.83
CA ARG A 3 20.23 -18.50 26.69
C ARG A 3 18.94 -17.94 27.26
N SER A 4 18.85 -16.63 27.36
CA SER A 4 17.62 -15.91 27.64
C SER A 4 16.60 -16.30 26.57
N GLU A 5 15.57 -17.05 26.96
CA GLU A 5 14.36 -17.20 26.15
C GLU A 5 13.84 -15.80 25.82
N PRO A 6 13.42 -15.53 24.56
CA PRO A 6 12.88 -14.24 24.22
C PRO A 6 11.64 -14.00 25.08
N ILE A 7 11.55 -12.77 25.62
CA ILE A 7 10.48 -12.32 26.51
C ILE A 7 9.13 -12.36 25.78
N LEU A 8 8.54 -13.54 25.70
CA LEU A 8 7.09 -13.74 25.47
C LEU A 8 6.27 -13.28 26.69
N ASN A 9 6.85 -12.44 27.53
CA ASN A 9 6.31 -12.01 28.82
C ASN A 9 5.69 -10.61 28.80
N SER A 10 5.17 -10.12 27.66
CA SER A 10 4.19 -9.07 27.79
C SER A 10 2.82 -9.72 28.05
N LEU A 11 2.21 -9.42 29.18
CA LEU A 11 0.83 -9.81 29.53
C LEU A 11 -0.17 -9.57 28.38
N HIS A 12 0.14 -8.63 27.51
CA HIS A 12 -0.63 -8.25 26.33
C HIS A 12 -0.55 -9.28 25.20
N LEU A 13 0.64 -9.83 24.91
CA LEU A 13 0.79 -10.90 23.91
C LEU A 13 0.00 -12.13 24.35
N THR A 14 0.16 -12.58 25.59
CA THR A 14 -0.59 -13.73 26.13
C THR A 14 -2.10 -13.52 25.99
N ALA A 15 -2.61 -12.35 26.39
CA ALA A 15 -4.04 -12.05 26.31
C ALA A 15 -4.56 -11.99 24.85
N LEU A 16 -3.72 -11.64 23.88
CA LEU A 16 -4.09 -11.62 22.46
C LEU A 16 -3.98 -12.99 21.82
N PHE A 17 -3.02 -13.82 22.23
CA PHE A 17 -2.98 -15.23 21.83
C PHE A 17 -4.21 -16.01 22.32
N GLU A 18 -4.70 -15.75 23.52
CA GLU A 18 -5.97 -16.30 24.01
C GLU A 18 -7.19 -15.88 23.18
N LYS A 19 -7.09 -14.77 22.43
CA LYS A 19 -8.12 -14.25 21.53
C LYS A 19 -7.89 -14.57 20.06
N GLN A 20 -6.86 -15.35 19.74
CA GLN A 20 -6.52 -15.70 18.36
C GLN A 20 -7.69 -16.32 17.61
N GLU A 21 -8.45 -17.21 18.28
CA GLU A 21 -9.58 -17.92 17.67
C GLU A 21 -10.64 -16.93 17.16
N GLU A 22 -11.01 -15.95 17.96
CA GLU A 22 -12.00 -14.94 17.57
C GLU A 22 -11.52 -14.07 16.40
N MET A 23 -10.26 -13.65 16.39
CA MET A 23 -9.67 -12.92 15.27
C MET A 23 -9.62 -13.79 14.00
N ARG A 24 -9.33 -15.08 14.15
CA ARG A 24 -9.34 -16.05 13.05
C ARG A 24 -10.75 -16.20 12.45
N GLU A 25 -11.78 -16.27 13.27
CA GLU A 25 -13.17 -16.33 12.81
C GLU A 25 -13.52 -15.08 11.99
N TRP A 26 -13.17 -13.88 12.44
CA TRP A 26 -13.42 -12.64 11.70
C TRP A 26 -12.67 -12.63 10.37
N ARG A 27 -11.37 -12.96 10.37
CA ARG A 27 -10.55 -13.01 9.17
C ARG A 27 -11.13 -13.98 8.14
N ARG A 28 -11.47 -15.19 8.55
CA ARG A 28 -12.02 -16.22 7.66
C ARG A 28 -13.41 -15.90 7.15
N ASP A 29 -14.22 -15.20 7.91
CA ASP A 29 -15.51 -14.70 7.47
C ASP A 29 -15.35 -13.60 6.40
N ILE A 30 -14.42 -12.67 6.59
CA ILE A 30 -14.07 -11.64 5.60
C ILE A 30 -13.50 -12.31 4.33
N HIS A 31 -12.57 -13.26 4.47
CA HIS A 31 -11.99 -14.00 3.35
C HIS A 31 -13.02 -14.73 2.51
N ALA A 32 -14.00 -15.34 3.17
CA ALA A 32 -15.07 -16.06 2.47
C ALA A 32 -16.05 -15.14 1.72
N HIS A 33 -16.07 -13.85 2.03
CA HIS A 33 -16.97 -12.86 1.43
C HIS A 33 -16.20 -11.63 0.96
N PRO A 34 -15.24 -11.79 0.03
CA PRO A 34 -14.41 -10.69 -0.45
C PRO A 34 -15.23 -9.72 -1.29
N GLU A 35 -14.90 -8.44 -1.17
CA GLU A 35 -15.51 -7.33 -1.90
C GLU A 35 -14.43 -6.47 -2.54
N LEU A 36 -14.67 -6.02 -3.77
CA LEU A 36 -13.71 -5.16 -4.50
C LEU A 36 -13.69 -3.74 -3.92
N GLY A 37 -12.63 -3.01 -4.25
CA GLY A 37 -12.44 -1.64 -3.80
C GLY A 37 -13.63 -0.72 -4.09
N PHE A 38 -14.06 0.03 -3.09
CA PHE A 38 -15.29 0.84 -3.03
C PHE A 38 -16.61 0.07 -3.09
N GLU A 39 -16.57 -1.25 -3.02
CA GLU A 39 -17.75 -2.12 -2.95
C GLU A 39 -17.83 -2.88 -1.61
N GLU A 40 -16.92 -2.61 -0.66
CA GLU A 40 -16.74 -3.28 0.64
C GLU A 40 -17.89 -2.98 1.63
N LYS A 41 -19.14 -3.16 1.20
CA LYS A 41 -20.34 -2.82 2.01
C LYS A 41 -20.50 -3.75 3.21
N ARG A 42 -20.37 -5.07 2.96
CA ARG A 42 -20.49 -6.08 4.01
C ARG A 42 -19.32 -6.00 5.00
N THR A 43 -18.11 -5.89 4.49
CA THR A 43 -16.90 -5.78 5.30
C THR A 43 -16.93 -4.52 6.16
N SER A 44 -17.30 -3.39 5.57
CA SER A 44 -17.49 -2.11 6.26
C SER A 44 -18.52 -2.21 7.39
N GLU A 45 -19.68 -2.85 7.14
CA GLU A 45 -20.72 -3.02 8.15
C GLU A 45 -20.29 -4.00 9.25
N LEU A 46 -19.57 -5.09 8.93
CA LEU A 46 -19.00 -6.01 9.89
C LEU A 46 -18.03 -5.27 10.83
N VAL A 47 -17.11 -4.50 10.26
CA VAL A 47 -16.13 -3.69 11.02
C VAL A 47 -16.87 -2.72 11.95
N ALA A 48 -17.82 -1.97 11.40
CA ALA A 48 -18.59 -1.00 12.16
C ALA A 48 -19.38 -1.62 13.31
N ALA A 49 -20.04 -2.76 13.05
CA ALA A 49 -20.79 -3.49 14.09
C ALA A 49 -19.88 -4.04 15.18
N ARG A 50 -18.66 -4.52 14.84
CA ARG A 50 -17.69 -4.99 15.84
C ARG A 50 -17.19 -3.84 16.70
N LEU A 51 -16.79 -2.72 16.09
CA LEU A 51 -16.34 -1.54 16.84
C LEU A 51 -17.43 -1.03 17.80
N ASP A 52 -18.66 -0.93 17.33
CA ASP A 52 -19.82 -0.54 18.16
C ASP A 52 -20.03 -1.50 19.35
N SER A 53 -19.94 -2.82 19.11
CA SER A 53 -20.05 -3.83 20.16
C SER A 53 -18.94 -3.76 21.22
N PHE A 54 -17.81 -3.12 20.90
CA PHE A 54 -16.72 -2.86 21.85
C PHE A 54 -16.89 -1.53 22.60
N GLY A 55 -17.95 -0.76 22.31
CA GLY A 55 -18.19 0.57 22.86
C GLY A 55 -17.26 1.65 22.31
N ILE A 56 -16.88 1.51 21.04
CA ILE A 56 -16.07 2.48 20.28
C ILE A 56 -17.03 3.31 19.42
N GLU A 57 -16.86 4.64 19.42
CA GLU A 57 -17.62 5.54 18.55
C GLU A 57 -17.28 5.26 17.08
N VAL A 58 -18.30 5.10 16.22
CA VAL A 58 -18.14 4.63 14.84
C VAL A 58 -18.60 5.68 13.82
N HIS A 59 -17.74 5.98 12.86
CA HIS A 59 -18.04 6.84 11.71
C HIS A 59 -17.91 6.04 10.43
N ARG A 60 -18.97 6.01 9.63
CA ARG A 60 -19.06 5.25 8.38
C ARG A 60 -18.99 6.16 7.17
N GLY A 61 -18.66 5.59 6.03
CA GLY A 61 -18.73 6.27 4.74
C GLY A 61 -17.60 7.26 4.48
N ILE A 62 -16.48 7.16 5.19
CA ILE A 62 -15.31 8.01 4.96
C ILE A 62 -14.57 7.50 3.73
N GLY A 63 -14.48 8.33 2.68
CA GLY A 63 -13.96 7.86 1.39
C GLY A 63 -14.83 6.74 0.79
N LYS A 64 -16.16 6.86 0.85
CA LYS A 64 -17.21 5.94 0.40
C LYS A 64 -17.52 4.80 1.40
N THR A 65 -16.71 3.75 1.45
CA THR A 65 -16.97 2.54 2.27
C THR A 65 -16.07 2.46 3.51
N GLY A 66 -15.15 3.40 3.71
CA GLY A 66 -14.26 3.41 4.86
C GLY A 66 -14.96 3.64 6.20
N VAL A 67 -14.37 3.10 7.26
CA VAL A 67 -14.88 3.20 8.64
C VAL A 67 -13.78 3.75 9.55
N VAL A 68 -14.15 4.68 10.44
CA VAL A 68 -13.24 5.18 11.49
C VAL A 68 -13.88 4.94 12.85
N GLY A 69 -13.17 4.19 13.72
CA GLY A 69 -13.50 4.06 15.13
C GLY A 69 -12.73 5.05 15.98
N VAL A 70 -13.39 5.73 16.93
CA VAL A 70 -12.77 6.69 17.85
C VAL A 70 -12.85 6.20 19.28
N LEU A 71 -11.70 6.00 19.90
CA LEU A 71 -11.62 5.54 21.29
C LEU A 71 -10.83 6.55 22.13
N LYS A 72 -11.49 7.15 23.12
CA LYS A 72 -10.86 8.08 24.07
C LYS A 72 -10.66 7.42 25.44
N SER A 73 -9.52 7.70 26.07
CA SER A 73 -9.23 7.34 27.45
C SER A 73 -8.42 8.44 28.09
N GLY A 74 -8.71 8.77 29.37
CA GLY A 74 -8.03 9.85 30.10
C GLY A 74 -8.38 11.24 29.60
N THR A 75 -7.45 12.19 29.75
CA THR A 75 -7.68 13.63 29.51
C THR A 75 -6.70 14.28 28.53
N SER A 76 -5.69 13.55 28.07
CA SER A 76 -4.69 14.05 27.11
C SER A 76 -5.34 14.39 25.77
N ALA A 77 -4.85 15.44 25.11
CA ALA A 77 -5.22 15.83 23.77
C ALA A 77 -4.47 15.02 22.69
N SER A 78 -3.44 14.26 23.09
CA SER A 78 -2.63 13.47 22.15
C SER A 78 -3.44 12.40 21.44
N SER A 79 -3.09 12.14 20.18
CA SER A 79 -3.85 11.19 19.36
C SER A 79 -2.94 10.40 18.41
N VAL A 80 -3.38 9.19 18.09
CA VAL A 80 -2.70 8.28 17.15
C VAL A 80 -3.71 7.62 16.21
N GLY A 81 -3.34 7.52 14.94
CA GLY A 81 -4.09 6.76 13.93
C GLY A 81 -3.48 5.38 13.70
N LEU A 82 -4.33 4.38 13.58
CA LEU A 82 -3.98 3.00 13.20
C LEU A 82 -4.78 2.62 11.97
N ARG A 83 -4.12 2.12 10.91
CA ARG A 83 -4.78 1.81 9.64
C ARG A 83 -4.71 0.32 9.30
N ALA A 84 -5.80 -0.20 8.79
CA ALA A 84 -5.89 -1.44 8.03
C ALA A 84 -6.72 -1.20 6.76
N ASP A 85 -6.35 -1.87 5.68
CA ASP A 85 -7.11 -1.95 4.43
C ASP A 85 -8.18 -3.05 4.48
N MET A 86 -9.18 -2.99 3.58
CA MET A 86 -10.34 -3.89 3.63
C MET A 86 -10.67 -4.58 2.31
N ASP A 87 -10.18 -4.07 1.18
CA ASP A 87 -10.58 -4.51 -0.14
C ASP A 87 -9.94 -5.83 -0.60
N ALA A 88 -10.58 -6.48 -1.56
CA ALA A 88 -10.14 -7.69 -2.22
C ALA A 88 -9.78 -7.42 -3.69
N LEU A 89 -9.27 -8.45 -4.35
CA LEU A 89 -8.78 -8.40 -5.73
C LEU A 89 -9.70 -9.20 -6.68
N PRO A 90 -9.78 -8.81 -7.97
CA PRO A 90 -10.48 -9.57 -9.01
C PRO A 90 -9.66 -10.79 -9.46
N ILE A 91 -9.48 -11.75 -8.55
CA ILE A 91 -8.70 -12.97 -8.73
C ILE A 91 -9.60 -14.18 -8.46
N HIS A 92 -9.52 -15.18 -9.34
CA HIS A 92 -10.18 -16.46 -9.15
C HIS A 92 -9.36 -17.32 -8.17
N GLU A 93 -9.92 -17.58 -6.99
CA GLU A 93 -9.21 -18.33 -5.94
C GLU A 93 -9.07 -19.83 -6.31
N ALA A 94 -7.85 -20.35 -6.20
CA ALA A 94 -7.53 -21.74 -6.49
C ALA A 94 -7.55 -22.66 -5.23
N ASN A 95 -7.70 -22.08 -4.03
CA ASN A 95 -7.68 -22.82 -2.78
C ASN A 95 -8.92 -23.69 -2.58
N THR A 96 -8.80 -24.71 -1.71
CA THR A 96 -9.88 -25.68 -1.42
C THR A 96 -10.27 -25.74 0.05
N PHE A 97 -9.68 -24.93 0.91
CA PHE A 97 -9.99 -24.89 2.35
C PHE A 97 -11.42 -24.35 2.62
N PRO A 98 -12.01 -24.63 3.80
CA PRO A 98 -13.42 -24.29 4.08
C PRO A 98 -13.76 -22.81 4.03
N HIS A 99 -12.79 -21.92 4.27
CA HIS A 99 -12.97 -20.47 4.30
C HIS A 99 -12.62 -19.77 2.97
N ARG A 100 -12.40 -20.54 1.89
CA ARG A 100 -12.17 -19.94 0.57
C ARG A 100 -13.31 -19.01 0.15
N SER A 101 -13.02 -18.10 -0.75
CA SER A 101 -14.00 -17.18 -1.33
C SER A 101 -15.27 -17.91 -1.80
N ARG A 102 -16.42 -17.32 -1.47
CA ARG A 102 -17.75 -17.74 -1.97
C ARG A 102 -18.21 -16.89 -3.15
N HIS A 103 -17.39 -15.97 -3.61
CA HIS A 103 -17.63 -15.05 -4.73
C HIS A 103 -16.64 -15.38 -5.84
N ASP A 104 -17.15 -15.98 -6.91
CA ASP A 104 -16.31 -16.38 -8.05
C ASP A 104 -15.63 -15.17 -8.68
N GLY A 105 -14.33 -15.29 -8.95
CA GLY A 105 -13.51 -14.21 -9.51
C GLY A 105 -13.09 -13.12 -8.55
N VAL A 106 -13.38 -13.22 -7.25
CA VAL A 106 -12.95 -12.26 -6.23
C VAL A 106 -12.30 -12.97 -5.05
N MET A 107 -11.16 -12.48 -4.57
CA MET A 107 -10.38 -13.12 -3.51
C MET A 107 -9.58 -12.11 -2.69
N HIS A 108 -9.47 -12.31 -1.38
CA HIS A 108 -8.47 -11.65 -0.55
C HIS A 108 -7.08 -12.25 -0.79
N ALA A 109 -6.42 -11.83 -1.87
CA ALA A 109 -5.11 -12.33 -2.25
C ALA A 109 -3.93 -11.45 -1.79
N CYS A 110 -4.20 -10.39 -0.99
CA CYS A 110 -3.18 -9.51 -0.42
C CYS A 110 -3.09 -9.57 1.11
N GLY A 111 -4.11 -10.13 1.79
CA GLY A 111 -4.13 -10.30 3.24
C GLY A 111 -4.84 -9.19 4.00
N HIS A 112 -5.64 -8.37 3.33
CA HIS A 112 -6.38 -7.26 3.92
C HIS A 112 -7.45 -7.77 4.92
N ASP A 113 -7.97 -8.98 4.73
CA ASP A 113 -8.79 -9.72 5.70
C ASP A 113 -8.04 -9.92 7.03
N GLY A 114 -6.76 -10.28 6.98
CA GLY A 114 -5.87 -10.40 8.14
C GLY A 114 -5.56 -9.04 8.78
N HIS A 115 -5.26 -8.01 7.97
CA HIS A 115 -4.98 -6.67 8.48
C HIS A 115 -6.20 -6.10 9.23
N THR A 116 -7.39 -6.22 8.64
CA THR A 116 -8.66 -5.85 9.28
C THR A 116 -8.88 -6.60 10.59
N ALA A 117 -8.67 -7.91 10.64
CA ALA A 117 -8.84 -8.70 11.84
C ALA A 117 -7.83 -8.36 12.96
N MET A 118 -6.56 -8.07 12.59
CA MET A 118 -5.54 -7.61 13.54
C MET A 118 -5.93 -6.28 14.20
N LEU A 119 -6.41 -5.31 13.40
CA LEU A 119 -6.80 -4.00 13.91
C LEU A 119 -8.08 -4.10 14.77
N LEU A 120 -9.05 -4.93 14.40
CA LEU A 120 -10.23 -5.23 15.25
C LEU A 120 -9.83 -5.87 16.57
N GLY A 121 -8.86 -6.80 16.57
CA GLY A 121 -8.32 -7.43 17.78
C GLY A 121 -7.69 -6.42 18.73
N ALA A 122 -6.89 -5.50 18.18
CA ALA A 122 -6.28 -4.40 18.92
C ALA A 122 -7.36 -3.45 19.48
N ALA A 123 -8.34 -3.07 18.68
CA ALA A 123 -9.44 -2.20 19.07
C ALA A 123 -10.23 -2.78 20.26
N LYS A 124 -10.59 -4.06 20.19
CA LYS A 124 -11.28 -4.78 21.28
C LYS A 124 -10.46 -4.79 22.56
N HIS A 125 -9.15 -5.07 22.47
CA HIS A 125 -8.26 -5.09 23.61
C HIS A 125 -8.15 -3.72 24.27
N LEU A 126 -7.89 -2.67 23.49
CA LEU A 126 -7.75 -1.29 23.96
C LEU A 126 -9.06 -0.75 24.54
N ALA A 127 -10.21 -1.07 23.94
CA ALA A 127 -11.52 -0.69 24.47
C ALA A 127 -11.78 -1.28 25.87
N ARG A 128 -11.35 -2.53 26.11
CA ARG A 128 -11.49 -3.20 27.39
C ARG A 128 -10.53 -2.66 28.44
N THR A 129 -9.27 -2.46 28.09
CA THR A 129 -8.21 -2.14 29.06
C THR A 129 -8.09 -0.65 29.35
N ARG A 130 -8.36 0.20 28.36
CA ARG A 130 -8.18 1.66 28.47
C ARG A 130 -6.81 2.05 29.04
N SER A 131 -5.76 1.30 28.67
CA SER A 131 -4.40 1.41 29.21
C SER A 131 -3.59 2.55 28.57
N PHE A 132 -4.24 3.64 28.17
CA PHE A 132 -3.64 4.81 27.54
C PHE A 132 -4.35 6.11 27.99
N ASP A 133 -3.74 7.27 27.67
CA ASP A 133 -4.29 8.60 27.92
C ASP A 133 -4.24 9.44 26.63
N GLY A 134 -5.38 9.58 25.95
CA GLY A 134 -5.51 10.27 24.67
C GLY A 134 -6.61 9.68 23.79
N THR A 135 -6.45 9.84 22.47
CA THR A 135 -7.40 9.35 21.46
C THR A 135 -6.74 8.40 20.48
N VAL A 136 -7.38 7.27 20.21
CA VAL A 136 -7.00 6.32 19.15
C VAL A 136 -8.03 6.37 18.04
N HIS A 137 -7.59 6.58 16.80
CA HIS A 137 -8.40 6.47 15.59
C HIS A 137 -8.08 5.16 14.89
N PHE A 138 -9.04 4.24 14.85
CA PHE A 138 -8.97 2.99 14.10
C PHE A 138 -9.52 3.23 12.70
N ILE A 139 -8.64 3.27 11.71
CA ILE A 139 -8.96 3.64 10.33
C ILE A 139 -9.01 2.36 9.49
N PHE A 140 -10.19 1.97 9.06
CA PHE A 140 -10.42 0.86 8.14
C PHE A 140 -10.62 1.44 6.75
N GLN A 141 -9.61 1.28 5.92
CA GLN A 141 -9.49 1.94 4.62
C GLN A 141 -10.05 1.05 3.52
N PRO A 142 -10.88 1.58 2.60
CA PRO A 142 -11.30 0.89 1.39
C PRO A 142 -10.27 1.01 0.28
N ALA A 143 -10.41 0.20 -0.78
CA ALA A 143 -9.88 0.42 -2.13
C ALA A 143 -8.39 0.75 -2.19
N GLU A 144 -7.54 -0.01 -1.48
CA GLU A 144 -6.08 0.13 -1.54
C GLU A 144 -5.57 -0.31 -2.92
N GLU A 145 -6.13 -1.38 -3.49
CA GLU A 145 -5.67 -2.06 -4.70
C GLU A 145 -5.89 -1.23 -5.98
N GLY A 146 -5.10 -0.17 -6.11
CA GLY A 146 -4.99 0.61 -7.35
C GLY A 146 -6.06 1.67 -7.59
N ILE A 147 -7.07 1.82 -6.71
CA ILE A 147 -8.19 2.76 -6.93
C ILE A 147 -8.12 4.00 -6.03
N GLY A 148 -7.19 4.04 -5.07
CA GLY A 148 -6.87 5.23 -4.28
C GLY A 148 -7.84 5.52 -3.14
N GLY A 149 -8.18 4.51 -2.35
CA GLY A 149 -9.06 4.64 -1.19
C GLY A 149 -8.50 5.53 -0.09
N ALA A 150 -7.18 5.47 0.16
CA ALA A 150 -6.53 6.40 1.09
C ALA A 150 -6.68 7.85 0.63
N LYS A 151 -6.46 8.11 -0.66
CA LYS A 151 -6.68 9.44 -1.25
C LYS A 151 -8.12 9.90 -1.07
N ALA A 152 -9.08 9.03 -1.36
CA ALA A 152 -10.51 9.34 -1.19
C ALA A 152 -10.86 9.67 0.27
N MET A 153 -10.31 8.94 1.26
CA MET A 153 -10.50 9.25 2.68
C MET A 153 -9.88 10.60 3.06
N VAL A 154 -8.68 10.92 2.58
CA VAL A 154 -8.01 12.20 2.83
C VAL A 154 -8.80 13.35 2.23
N GLU A 155 -9.25 13.24 0.98
CA GLU A 155 -10.07 14.23 0.29
C GLU A 155 -11.44 14.44 0.98
N ASP A 156 -12.04 13.39 1.56
CA ASP A 156 -13.25 13.46 2.39
C ASP A 156 -13.00 14.08 3.78
N GLY A 157 -11.78 14.48 4.06
CA GLY A 157 -11.40 15.23 5.26
C GLY A 157 -11.09 14.33 6.45
N LEU A 158 -10.51 13.15 6.25
CA LEU A 158 -10.12 12.21 7.29
C LEU A 158 -9.41 12.91 8.46
N PHE A 159 -8.31 13.59 8.19
CA PHE A 159 -7.50 14.22 9.26
C PHE A 159 -8.03 15.55 9.80
N ARG A 160 -9.01 16.16 9.11
CA ARG A 160 -9.77 17.30 9.68
C ARG A 160 -10.80 16.84 10.70
N ARG A 161 -11.41 15.67 10.49
CA ARG A 161 -12.42 15.07 11.37
C ARG A 161 -11.78 14.25 12.49
N PHE A 162 -10.68 13.57 12.18
CA PHE A 162 -9.98 12.63 13.07
C PHE A 162 -8.49 12.99 13.11
N PRO A 163 -8.12 14.15 13.70
CA PRO A 163 -6.72 14.58 13.77
C PRO A 163 -5.89 13.57 14.57
N CYS A 164 -4.70 13.25 14.08
CA CYS A 164 -3.74 12.43 14.80
C CYS A 164 -2.32 12.97 14.63
N GLU A 165 -1.50 12.85 15.69
CA GLU A 165 -0.12 13.32 15.71
C GLU A 165 0.82 12.36 14.98
N SER A 166 0.41 11.11 14.87
CA SER A 166 1.15 10.08 14.13
C SER A 166 0.23 8.97 13.65
N LEU A 167 0.65 8.27 12.59
CA LEU A 167 -0.15 7.28 11.89
C LEU A 167 0.67 6.01 11.62
N PHE A 168 0.07 4.84 11.84
CA PHE A 168 0.74 3.56 11.63
C PHE A 168 -0.14 2.58 10.86
N GLY A 169 0.48 1.92 9.88
CA GLY A 169 -0.10 0.82 9.11
C GLY A 169 0.81 -0.39 9.12
N MET A 170 0.27 -1.55 8.73
CA MET A 170 1.03 -2.79 8.68
C MET A 170 0.58 -3.63 7.48
N HIS A 171 1.54 -4.34 6.86
CA HIS A 171 1.27 -5.31 5.81
C HIS A 171 1.95 -6.64 6.10
N ASN A 172 1.25 -7.71 5.84
CA ASN A 172 1.81 -9.05 5.91
C ASN A 172 2.86 -9.29 4.79
N ARG A 173 3.86 -10.12 5.07
CA ARG A 173 4.91 -10.43 4.11
C ARG A 173 5.11 -11.94 4.00
N PRO A 174 4.59 -12.60 2.95
CA PRO A 174 4.94 -13.99 2.65
C PRO A 174 6.45 -14.18 2.52
N GLY A 175 6.96 -15.35 2.90
CA GLY A 175 8.38 -15.67 2.91
C GLY A 175 9.19 -15.05 4.06
N MET A 176 8.63 -14.09 4.81
CA MET A 176 9.19 -13.65 6.08
C MET A 176 8.63 -14.49 7.22
N ALA A 177 9.52 -15.07 8.03
CA ALA A 177 9.13 -15.99 9.09
C ALA A 177 8.15 -15.34 10.09
N LEU A 178 7.22 -16.13 10.61
CA LEU A 178 6.24 -15.71 11.60
C LEU A 178 6.91 -15.12 12.86
N GLY A 179 6.32 -14.09 13.42
CA GLY A 179 6.87 -13.37 14.59
C GLY A 179 8.11 -12.53 14.27
N ARG A 180 8.38 -12.23 13.01
CA ARG A 180 9.38 -11.25 12.58
C ARG A 180 8.71 -10.00 12.05
N PHE A 181 9.41 -8.87 12.20
CA PHE A 181 9.00 -7.58 11.67
C PHE A 181 10.10 -6.97 10.82
N ALA A 182 9.72 -6.12 9.87
CA ALA A 182 10.65 -5.29 9.12
C ALA A 182 10.16 -3.85 9.09
N VAL A 183 11.03 -2.93 9.44
CA VAL A 183 10.77 -1.49 9.52
C VAL A 183 11.93 -0.76 8.87
N ARG A 184 11.63 0.19 7.98
CA ARG A 184 12.64 1.01 7.31
C ARG A 184 12.34 2.48 7.55
N SER A 185 13.33 3.26 7.94
CA SER A 185 13.26 4.72 7.97
C SER A 185 13.41 5.28 6.55
N GLY A 186 12.66 6.33 6.23
CA GLY A 186 12.66 6.94 4.90
C GLY A 186 11.90 6.12 3.86
N PRO A 187 12.29 6.18 2.58
CA PRO A 187 11.59 5.49 1.50
C PRO A 187 11.52 3.97 1.72
N MET A 188 10.35 3.39 1.56
CA MET A 188 10.11 1.95 1.74
C MET A 188 9.51 1.31 0.49
N MET A 189 8.47 1.92 -0.11
CA MET A 189 7.83 1.44 -1.32
C MET A 189 7.81 2.53 -2.40
N ALA A 190 7.87 2.10 -3.68
CA ALA A 190 7.92 3.05 -4.79
C ALA A 190 6.59 3.76 -4.99
N GLY A 191 6.65 5.02 -5.37
CA GLY A 191 5.57 5.70 -6.04
C GLY A 191 5.42 5.19 -7.47
N GLY A 192 4.22 5.33 -8.04
CA GLY A 192 3.88 4.88 -9.38
C GLY A 192 3.27 5.97 -10.23
N ALA A 193 3.60 5.95 -11.52
CA ALA A 193 2.92 6.75 -12.54
C ALA A 193 2.73 5.95 -13.82
N PHE A 194 1.73 6.34 -14.61
CA PHE A 194 1.56 5.91 -15.99
C PHE A 194 1.86 7.08 -16.93
N PHE A 195 2.25 6.76 -18.13
CA PHE A 195 2.40 7.76 -19.19
C PHE A 195 1.91 7.25 -20.53
N ASP A 196 1.37 8.18 -21.34
CA ASP A 196 1.10 8.01 -22.75
C ASP A 196 1.83 9.09 -23.53
N ILE A 197 2.39 8.72 -24.68
CA ILE A 197 3.04 9.64 -25.62
C ILE A 197 2.35 9.45 -26.98
N ASP A 198 1.55 10.42 -27.37
CA ASP A 198 0.93 10.49 -28.69
C ASP A 198 1.87 11.19 -29.66
N VAL A 199 2.25 10.50 -30.74
CA VAL A 199 3.11 11.02 -31.80
C VAL A 199 2.26 11.27 -33.04
N ALA A 200 2.21 12.50 -33.52
CA ALA A 200 1.49 12.87 -34.72
C ALA A 200 2.48 13.13 -35.86
N GLY A 201 2.29 12.42 -36.96
CA GLY A 201 3.01 12.58 -38.21
C GLY A 201 2.10 12.96 -39.36
N ARG A 202 2.43 12.49 -40.56
CA ARG A 202 1.60 12.63 -41.77
C ARG A 202 1.63 11.32 -42.56
N GLY A 203 0.47 10.70 -42.71
CA GLY A 203 0.32 9.46 -43.46
C GLY A 203 0.75 9.57 -44.92
N ALA A 204 1.26 8.47 -45.46
CA ALA A 204 1.70 8.39 -46.86
C ALA A 204 1.69 6.93 -47.38
N HIS A 205 1.84 6.79 -48.69
CA HIS A 205 2.10 5.47 -49.27
C HIS A 205 3.49 4.98 -48.85
N GLY A 206 3.62 3.73 -48.36
CA GLY A 206 4.87 3.19 -47.86
C GLY A 206 6.04 3.20 -48.84
N ALA A 207 5.79 3.22 -50.17
CA ALA A 207 6.79 3.36 -51.18
C ALA A 207 7.09 4.83 -51.57
N ARG A 208 6.46 5.81 -50.92
CA ARG A 208 6.65 7.25 -51.13
C ARG A 208 6.81 7.98 -49.79
N PRO A 209 7.82 7.62 -49.00
CA PRO A 209 8.01 8.16 -47.66
C PRO A 209 8.30 9.67 -47.66
N GLU A 210 8.85 10.22 -48.72
CA GLU A 210 9.11 11.64 -48.87
C GLU A 210 7.84 12.52 -48.87
N SER A 211 6.67 11.90 -49.10
CA SER A 211 5.36 12.57 -49.05
C SER A 211 4.75 12.62 -47.65
N GLY A 212 5.33 11.92 -46.71
CA GLY A 212 4.83 11.77 -45.33
C GLY A 212 5.74 12.37 -44.27
N ILE A 213 5.34 12.17 -43.04
CA ILE A 213 6.16 12.34 -41.82
C ILE A 213 5.91 11.06 -41.01
N ASP A 214 6.92 10.19 -40.86
CA ASP A 214 6.76 8.86 -40.34
C ASP A 214 6.70 8.87 -38.78
N PRO A 215 5.52 8.66 -38.14
CA PRO A 215 5.41 8.62 -36.71
C PRO A 215 5.91 7.28 -36.12
N VAL A 216 5.99 6.20 -36.91
CA VAL A 216 6.52 4.91 -36.46
C VAL A 216 8.00 5.03 -36.15
N LEU A 217 8.75 5.63 -37.10
CA LEU A 217 10.17 5.88 -36.92
C LEU A 217 10.45 6.83 -35.75
N ALA A 218 9.68 7.91 -35.62
CA ALA A 218 9.78 8.85 -34.51
C ALA A 218 9.50 8.15 -33.16
N ALA A 219 8.45 7.34 -33.08
CA ALA A 219 8.10 6.59 -31.86
C ALA A 219 9.21 5.60 -31.44
N ALA A 220 9.81 4.87 -32.39
CA ALA A 220 10.93 3.96 -32.10
C ALA A 220 12.13 4.71 -31.50
N HIS A 221 12.46 5.90 -32.04
CA HIS A 221 13.53 6.74 -31.49
C HIS A 221 13.16 7.35 -30.12
N ILE A 222 11.92 7.75 -29.91
CA ILE A 222 11.43 8.19 -28.59
C ILE A 222 11.61 7.07 -27.56
N ALA A 223 11.15 5.84 -27.87
CA ALA A 223 11.26 4.70 -26.98
C ALA A 223 12.71 4.44 -26.52
N THR A 224 13.66 4.61 -27.44
CA THR A 224 15.10 4.46 -27.17
C THR A 224 15.63 5.65 -26.35
N ALA A 225 15.29 6.88 -26.75
CA ALA A 225 15.82 8.10 -26.15
C ALA A 225 15.40 8.27 -24.68
N ILE A 226 14.16 7.95 -24.33
CA ILE A 226 13.66 8.07 -22.96
C ILE A 226 14.37 7.14 -21.96
N GLN A 227 15.05 6.08 -22.41
CA GLN A 227 15.89 5.25 -21.54
C GLN A 227 17.06 6.05 -20.94
N SER A 228 17.46 7.15 -21.56
CA SER A 228 18.46 8.06 -21.01
C SER A 228 18.02 8.76 -19.74
N ILE A 229 16.73 8.85 -19.45
CA ILE A 229 16.21 9.49 -18.23
C ILE A 229 16.79 8.81 -17.01
N VAL A 230 16.65 7.49 -16.89
CA VAL A 230 17.18 6.73 -15.75
C VAL A 230 18.69 6.73 -15.76
N SER A 231 19.31 6.47 -16.92
CA SER A 231 20.76 6.28 -16.98
C SER A 231 21.57 7.60 -16.92
N ARG A 232 20.98 8.78 -17.17
CA ARG A 232 21.69 10.07 -17.27
C ARG A 232 21.09 11.21 -16.46
N ASN A 233 19.85 11.10 -15.98
CA ASN A 233 19.19 12.19 -15.23
C ASN A 233 18.86 11.82 -13.80
N VAL A 234 18.64 10.53 -13.49
CA VAL A 234 18.50 10.04 -12.10
C VAL A 234 19.89 9.97 -11.48
N ARG A 235 20.02 10.43 -10.24
CA ARG A 235 21.29 10.34 -9.49
C ARG A 235 21.66 8.87 -9.27
N PRO A 236 22.94 8.48 -9.35
CA PRO A 236 23.38 7.09 -9.20
C PRO A 236 22.99 6.40 -7.87
N VAL A 237 22.74 7.20 -6.84
CA VAL A 237 22.31 6.73 -5.51
C VAL A 237 20.79 6.61 -5.36
N GLU A 238 20.03 7.00 -6.38
CA GLU A 238 18.57 6.93 -6.42
C GLU A 238 18.11 5.82 -7.37
N THR A 239 17.00 5.19 -7.02
CA THR A 239 16.44 4.09 -7.82
C THR A 239 15.18 4.56 -8.51
N ALA A 240 15.11 4.35 -9.82
CA ALA A 240 13.91 4.60 -10.62
C ALA A 240 13.81 3.61 -11.78
N VAL A 241 12.57 3.39 -12.25
CA VAL A 241 12.26 2.58 -13.42
C VAL A 241 11.39 3.41 -14.36
N VAL A 242 11.73 3.38 -15.66
CA VAL A 242 10.90 3.89 -16.75
C VAL A 242 10.78 2.76 -17.78
N SER A 243 9.59 2.22 -17.95
CA SER A 243 9.33 1.12 -18.88
C SER A 243 8.31 1.52 -19.91
N VAL A 244 8.68 1.45 -21.21
CA VAL A 244 7.71 1.44 -22.30
C VAL A 244 7.13 0.04 -22.39
N THR A 245 5.84 -0.09 -22.21
CA THR A 245 5.15 -1.38 -22.18
C THR A 245 4.28 -1.64 -23.42
N GLN A 246 3.98 -0.57 -24.18
CA GLN A 246 3.16 -0.64 -25.37
C GLN A 246 3.67 0.33 -26.43
N ILE A 247 3.66 -0.08 -27.70
CA ILE A 247 3.83 0.75 -28.90
C ILE A 247 2.79 0.33 -29.91
N HIS A 248 1.94 1.26 -30.33
CA HIS A 248 0.87 1.02 -31.30
C HIS A 248 1.02 1.98 -32.49
N ALA A 249 1.10 1.46 -33.70
CA ALA A 249 1.19 2.25 -34.91
C ALA A 249 0.87 1.42 -36.15
N GLY A 250 0.05 1.98 -37.06
CA GLY A 250 -0.23 1.41 -38.38
C GLY A 250 -1.08 0.14 -38.38
N ASP A 251 -1.83 -0.04 -39.49
CA ASP A 251 -2.74 -1.16 -39.68
C ASP A 251 -2.52 -1.90 -41.01
N ALA A 252 -1.73 -1.30 -41.95
CA ALA A 252 -1.51 -1.86 -43.27
C ALA A 252 -0.03 -1.81 -43.68
N TYR A 253 0.42 -2.86 -44.35
CA TYR A 253 1.84 -3.04 -44.73
C TYR A 253 2.40 -1.96 -45.65
N ASN A 254 1.56 -1.33 -46.46
CA ASN A 254 1.97 -0.37 -47.47
C ASN A 254 1.57 1.09 -47.16
N VAL A 255 1.21 1.37 -45.88
CA VAL A 255 0.76 2.69 -45.44
C VAL A 255 1.62 3.18 -44.27
N ILE A 256 2.23 4.36 -44.40
CA ILE A 256 2.77 5.12 -43.26
C ILE A 256 1.57 5.71 -42.52
N PRO A 257 1.36 5.43 -41.21
CA PRO A 257 0.18 5.91 -40.51
C PRO A 257 0.23 7.41 -40.21
N GLN A 258 -0.90 7.97 -39.75
CA GLN A 258 -1.01 9.36 -39.34
C GLN A 258 -0.43 9.59 -37.93
N SER A 259 -0.41 8.57 -37.09
CA SER A 259 0.00 8.65 -35.67
C SER A 259 0.60 7.36 -35.15
N ALA A 260 1.32 7.47 -34.04
CA ALA A 260 1.75 6.36 -33.20
C ALA A 260 1.52 6.71 -31.72
N ARG A 261 1.38 5.70 -30.86
CA ARG A 261 1.27 5.87 -29.42
C ARG A 261 2.24 4.95 -28.70
N LEU A 262 2.93 5.51 -27.70
CA LEU A 262 3.69 4.74 -26.71
C LEU A 262 2.98 4.87 -25.36
N SER A 263 2.93 3.78 -24.59
CA SER A 263 2.44 3.81 -23.22
C SER A 263 3.41 3.09 -22.29
N GLY A 264 3.40 3.49 -21.01
CA GLY A 264 4.33 2.88 -20.07
C GLY A 264 4.09 3.25 -18.63
N THR A 265 5.01 2.78 -17.78
CA THR A 265 4.95 2.95 -16.33
C THR A 265 6.26 3.51 -15.78
N VAL A 266 6.14 4.24 -14.68
CA VAL A 266 7.28 4.78 -13.92
C VAL A 266 7.18 4.33 -12.47
N ARG A 267 8.35 4.05 -11.86
CA ARG A 267 8.50 3.83 -10.42
C ARG A 267 9.66 4.68 -9.91
N ALA A 268 9.47 5.33 -8.75
CA ALA A 268 10.52 6.09 -8.08
C ALA A 268 10.27 6.16 -6.57
N PHE A 269 11.32 6.42 -5.78
CA PHE A 269 11.25 6.48 -4.32
C PHE A 269 11.23 7.92 -3.76
N SER A 270 11.17 8.93 -4.63
CA SER A 270 10.95 10.32 -4.23
C SER A 270 10.04 11.03 -5.25
N THR A 271 9.26 11.99 -4.75
CA THR A 271 8.37 12.82 -5.58
C THR A 271 9.18 13.68 -6.55
N GLU A 272 10.33 14.19 -6.11
CA GLU A 272 11.22 15.01 -6.95
C GLU A 272 11.74 14.24 -8.16
N VAL A 273 12.12 12.97 -7.96
CA VAL A 273 12.56 12.08 -9.07
C VAL A 273 11.38 11.78 -9.99
N MET A 274 10.19 11.50 -9.44
CA MET A 274 8.99 11.26 -10.23
C MET A 274 8.65 12.44 -11.14
N ASP A 275 8.65 13.65 -10.59
CA ASP A 275 8.37 14.89 -11.31
C ASP A 275 9.45 15.19 -12.37
N MET A 276 10.72 14.95 -12.04
CA MET A 276 11.82 15.10 -12.98
C MET A 276 11.66 14.14 -14.16
N ILE A 277 11.27 12.88 -13.92
CA ILE A 277 11.01 11.89 -14.97
C ILE A 277 9.87 12.36 -15.87
N GLY A 278 8.74 12.83 -15.31
CA GLY A 278 7.60 13.33 -16.08
C GLY A 278 7.98 14.49 -17.00
N ARG A 279 8.73 15.49 -16.48
CA ARG A 279 9.24 16.61 -17.29
C ARG A 279 10.18 16.14 -18.40
N ASN A 280 11.06 15.20 -18.12
CA ASN A 280 12.02 14.69 -19.10
C ASN A 280 11.36 13.80 -20.17
N LEU A 281 10.33 13.02 -19.81
CA LEU A 281 9.53 12.27 -20.80
C LEU A 281 8.93 13.22 -21.85
N ALA A 282 8.28 14.30 -21.41
CA ALA A 282 7.70 15.30 -22.30
C ALA A 282 8.79 15.97 -23.18
N ARG A 283 9.83 16.49 -22.55
CA ARG A 283 10.91 17.20 -23.25
C ARG A 283 11.62 16.34 -24.30
N ILE A 284 11.92 15.07 -23.97
CA ILE A 284 12.62 14.16 -24.89
C ILE A 284 11.70 13.76 -26.02
N ALA A 285 10.43 13.42 -25.72
CA ALA A 285 9.46 13.04 -26.74
C ALA A 285 9.24 14.15 -27.76
N GLU A 286 9.00 15.37 -27.29
CA GLU A 286 8.86 16.58 -28.15
C GLU A 286 10.11 16.85 -28.99
N GLY A 287 11.30 16.82 -28.37
CA GLY A 287 12.56 17.08 -29.06
C GLY A 287 12.89 16.06 -30.16
N VAL A 288 12.68 14.77 -29.85
CA VAL A 288 12.89 13.68 -30.82
C VAL A 288 11.87 13.76 -31.95
N ALA A 289 10.58 13.92 -31.65
CA ALA A 289 9.54 14.05 -32.67
C ALA A 289 9.82 15.21 -33.62
N ALA A 290 10.20 16.38 -33.09
CA ALA A 290 10.55 17.57 -33.89
C ALA A 290 11.72 17.29 -34.82
N GLY A 291 12.74 16.53 -34.40
CA GLY A 291 13.86 16.11 -35.25
C GLY A 291 13.44 15.27 -36.47
N PHE A 292 12.29 14.61 -36.42
CA PHE A 292 11.69 13.87 -37.55
C PHE A 292 10.60 14.66 -38.29
N GLY A 293 10.37 15.94 -37.93
CA GLY A 293 9.28 16.75 -38.46
C GLY A 293 7.90 16.39 -37.96
N ALA A 294 7.82 15.48 -36.95
CA ALA A 294 6.62 15.09 -36.25
C ALA A 294 6.39 15.97 -34.99
N SER A 295 5.26 15.77 -34.33
CA SER A 295 5.00 16.32 -32.97
C SER A 295 4.68 15.22 -32.00
N ALA A 296 4.98 15.44 -30.71
CA ALA A 296 4.61 14.54 -29.66
C ALA A 296 3.93 15.29 -28.51
N LYS A 297 2.97 14.62 -27.86
CA LYS A 297 2.32 15.09 -26.64
C LYS A 297 2.39 13.99 -25.60
N THR A 298 2.89 14.32 -24.42
CA THR A 298 3.00 13.39 -23.28
C THR A 298 1.89 13.70 -22.27
N ASP A 299 1.16 12.66 -21.88
CA ASP A 299 0.27 12.63 -20.72
C ASP A 299 0.94 11.81 -19.62
N PHE A 300 1.33 12.47 -18.53
CA PHE A 300 2.00 11.85 -17.38
C PHE A 300 1.10 11.91 -16.16
N ARG A 301 0.73 10.75 -15.62
CA ARG A 301 -0.25 10.60 -14.55
C ARG A 301 0.37 9.91 -13.34
N PRO A 302 0.82 10.65 -12.30
CA PRO A 302 1.13 10.04 -11.00
C PRO A 302 -0.12 9.37 -10.41
N ILE A 303 0.04 8.11 -9.97
CA ILE A 303 -1.05 7.30 -9.39
C ILE A 303 -0.88 7.23 -7.87
N PHE A 304 0.34 6.95 -7.40
CA PHE A 304 0.68 6.89 -5.98
C PHE A 304 1.96 7.69 -5.71
N PRO A 305 2.01 8.50 -4.64
CA PRO A 305 3.29 9.01 -4.14
C PRO A 305 4.15 7.86 -3.57
N PRO A 306 5.47 8.03 -3.46
CA PRO A 306 6.31 7.09 -2.74
C PRO A 306 5.86 6.96 -1.28
N LEU A 307 5.87 5.73 -0.75
CA LEU A 307 5.66 5.51 0.67
C LEU A 307 6.98 5.78 1.41
N VAL A 308 6.95 6.82 2.25
CA VAL A 308 8.10 7.30 3.02
C VAL A 308 7.75 7.33 4.50
N ASN A 309 8.44 6.48 5.27
CA ASN A 309 8.29 6.46 6.72
C ASN A 309 9.01 7.64 7.38
N ASP A 310 8.35 8.32 8.32
CA ASP A 310 9.02 9.30 9.18
C ASP A 310 10.12 8.62 10.01
N ALA A 311 11.27 9.25 10.13
CA ALA A 311 12.43 8.63 10.77
C ALA A 311 12.22 8.37 12.27
N ARG A 312 11.52 9.26 12.98
CA ARG A 312 11.23 9.12 14.42
C ARG A 312 10.19 8.05 14.66
N GLU A 313 9.13 8.05 13.82
CA GLU A 313 8.06 7.06 13.92
C GLU A 313 8.53 5.66 13.52
N ALA A 314 9.44 5.55 12.56
CA ALA A 314 10.06 4.27 12.18
C ALA A 314 10.94 3.70 13.30
N GLU A 315 11.78 4.53 13.93
CA GLU A 315 12.60 4.10 15.08
C GLU A 315 11.71 3.71 16.27
N PHE A 316 10.65 4.48 16.53
CA PHE A 316 9.67 4.17 17.56
C PHE A 316 8.97 2.84 17.29
N ALA A 317 8.45 2.62 16.09
CA ALA A 317 7.80 1.38 15.68
C ALA A 317 8.74 0.17 15.77
N ALA A 318 10.00 0.33 15.30
CA ALA A 318 11.01 -0.73 15.42
C ALA A 318 11.33 -1.07 16.88
N GLY A 319 11.34 -0.08 17.77
CA GLY A 319 11.47 -0.27 19.21
C GLY A 319 10.31 -1.07 19.80
N VAL A 320 9.07 -0.77 19.41
CA VAL A 320 7.87 -1.52 19.80
C VAL A 320 7.95 -2.98 19.33
N CYS A 321 8.31 -3.20 18.05
CA CYS A 321 8.52 -4.55 17.53
C CYS A 321 9.59 -5.32 18.33
N ALA A 322 10.73 -4.69 18.65
CA ALA A 322 11.81 -5.32 19.39
C ALA A 322 11.40 -5.71 20.83
N GLU A 323 10.55 -4.93 21.48
CA GLU A 323 9.99 -5.30 22.78
C GLU A 323 9.07 -6.52 22.71
N LEU A 324 8.35 -6.69 21.62
CA LEU A 324 7.39 -7.79 21.44
C LEU A 324 8.10 -9.12 21.13
N VAL A 325 9.06 -9.10 20.21
CA VAL A 325 9.61 -10.34 19.64
C VAL A 325 11.12 -10.50 19.85
N GLY A 326 11.79 -9.51 20.41
CA GLY A 326 13.24 -9.43 20.53
C GLY A 326 13.91 -8.71 19.34
N PRO A 327 15.02 -7.98 19.57
CA PRO A 327 15.67 -7.17 18.56
C PRO A 327 16.16 -7.98 17.34
N ASP A 328 16.58 -9.22 17.53
CA ASP A 328 17.07 -10.11 16.47
C ASP A 328 15.99 -10.53 15.46
N LYS A 329 14.73 -10.31 15.79
CA LYS A 329 13.58 -10.60 14.92
C LYS A 329 13.04 -9.35 14.22
N VAL A 330 13.69 -8.20 14.39
CA VAL A 330 13.31 -6.94 13.73
C VAL A 330 14.38 -6.52 12.74
N ARG A 331 14.04 -6.57 11.45
CA ARG A 331 14.90 -6.07 10.38
C ARG A 331 14.71 -4.57 10.21
N ARG A 332 15.72 -3.77 10.54
CA ARG A 332 15.65 -2.30 10.52
C ARG A 332 16.02 -1.66 9.18
N ASP A 333 16.53 -2.43 8.25
CA ASP A 333 16.87 -1.98 6.90
C ASP A 333 16.48 -3.06 5.86
N PRO A 334 15.17 -3.31 5.67
CA PRO A 334 14.73 -4.18 4.59
C PRO A 334 15.03 -3.52 3.23
N PRO A 335 15.18 -4.32 2.15
CA PRO A 335 15.32 -3.76 0.81
C PRO A 335 14.09 -2.95 0.42
N LEU A 336 14.31 -1.99 -0.46
CA LEU A 336 13.24 -1.21 -1.08
C LEU A 336 12.30 -2.11 -1.88
N ILE A 337 11.02 -1.78 -1.88
CA ILE A 337 9.95 -2.54 -2.56
C ILE A 337 9.45 -1.73 -3.75
N MET A 338 9.50 -2.32 -4.95
CA MET A 338 9.07 -1.66 -6.18
C MET A 338 7.53 -1.63 -6.36
N ALA A 339 6.78 -2.35 -5.52
CA ALA A 339 5.32 -2.18 -5.45
C ALA A 339 4.97 -0.82 -4.84
N SER A 340 3.77 -0.36 -5.11
CA SER A 340 3.21 0.87 -4.55
C SER A 340 2.17 0.54 -3.47
N GLU A 341 1.89 1.49 -2.59
CA GLU A 341 0.94 1.40 -1.48
C GLU A 341 0.30 2.78 -1.28
N ASP A 342 -1.02 2.85 -1.27
CA ASP A 342 -1.73 4.12 -1.24
C ASP A 342 -1.80 4.76 0.16
N PHE A 343 -1.44 4.03 1.22
CA PHE A 343 -1.18 4.59 2.55
C PHE A 343 -0.19 5.76 2.51
N SER A 344 0.62 5.81 1.46
CA SER A 344 1.51 6.94 1.15
C SER A 344 0.80 8.29 1.09
N TYR A 345 -0.47 8.35 0.66
CA TYR A 345 -1.28 9.57 0.71
C TYR A 345 -1.56 10.03 2.14
N MET A 346 -1.80 9.10 3.05
CA MET A 346 -2.01 9.41 4.46
C MET A 346 -0.71 9.84 5.13
N LEU A 347 0.42 9.21 4.79
CA LEU A 347 1.75 9.59 5.31
C LEU A 347 2.25 10.93 4.77
N ALA A 348 1.71 11.42 3.65
CA ALA A 348 1.99 12.77 3.16
C ALA A 348 1.34 13.87 4.02
N GLU A 349 0.26 13.54 4.74
CA GLU A 349 -0.49 14.47 5.61
C GLU A 349 -0.06 14.38 7.08
N VAL A 350 0.29 13.18 7.55
CA VAL A 350 0.59 12.90 8.96
C VAL A 350 1.87 12.07 9.06
N PRO A 351 2.85 12.45 9.90
CA PRO A 351 4.04 11.64 10.11
C PRO A 351 3.68 10.25 10.63
N GLY A 352 4.32 9.21 10.13
CA GLY A 352 3.96 7.87 10.52
C GLY A 352 4.91 6.80 10.00
N CYS A 353 4.51 5.55 10.18
CA CYS A 353 5.31 4.42 9.75
C CYS A 353 4.45 3.25 9.25
N TYR A 354 4.88 2.67 8.15
CA TYR A 354 4.39 1.41 7.62
C TYR A 354 5.35 0.28 7.99
N VAL A 355 4.80 -0.81 8.53
CA VAL A 355 5.56 -1.94 9.08
C VAL A 355 5.24 -3.20 8.31
N ASN A 356 6.22 -4.05 8.00
CA ASN A 356 5.95 -5.39 7.51
C ASN A 356 5.98 -6.41 8.65
N ILE A 357 5.02 -7.35 8.63
CA ILE A 357 4.92 -8.48 9.54
C ILE A 357 5.07 -9.80 8.77
N GLY A 358 5.80 -10.77 9.33
CA GLY A 358 5.97 -12.08 8.71
C GLY A 358 4.69 -12.89 8.66
N ASN A 359 4.35 -13.37 7.46
CA ASN A 359 3.23 -14.28 7.21
C ASN A 359 3.65 -15.77 7.26
N GLY A 360 4.96 -16.04 7.41
CA GLY A 360 5.50 -17.40 7.41
C GLY A 360 5.76 -17.96 6.01
N ASP A 361 6.09 -19.25 5.97
CA ASP A 361 6.46 -20.04 4.79
C ASP A 361 5.64 -21.35 4.67
N GLY A 362 4.49 -21.43 5.36
CA GLY A 362 3.58 -22.57 5.35
C GLY A 362 2.68 -22.66 4.13
N GLU A 363 1.64 -23.47 4.22
CA GLU A 363 0.58 -23.56 3.20
C GLU A 363 -0.06 -22.20 2.98
N GLY A 364 -0.25 -21.80 1.72
CA GLY A 364 -0.75 -20.47 1.36
C GLY A 364 0.29 -19.33 1.41
N ALA A 365 1.55 -19.62 1.75
CA ALA A 365 2.64 -18.63 1.87
C ALA A 365 3.25 -18.20 0.53
N CYS A 366 2.59 -18.45 -0.61
CA CYS A 366 2.99 -17.87 -1.88
C CYS A 366 2.89 -16.34 -1.84
N GLU A 367 3.52 -15.65 -2.79
CA GLU A 367 3.45 -14.20 -2.88
C GLU A 367 2.00 -13.70 -2.94
N VAL A 368 1.78 -12.51 -2.42
CA VAL A 368 0.50 -11.80 -2.55
C VAL A 368 0.08 -11.71 -4.03
N HIS A 369 -1.21 -11.56 -4.31
CA HIS A 369 -1.82 -11.57 -5.64
C HIS A 369 -1.76 -12.94 -6.36
N ASN A 370 -1.38 -14.00 -5.66
CA ASN A 370 -1.40 -15.36 -6.20
C ASN A 370 -2.74 -16.02 -5.88
N PRO A 371 -3.38 -16.76 -6.84
CA PRO A 371 -4.63 -17.48 -6.59
C PRO A 371 -4.59 -18.51 -5.46
N GLY A 372 -3.41 -18.98 -5.07
CA GLY A 372 -3.20 -19.91 -3.95
C GLY A 372 -2.81 -19.25 -2.64
N TYR A 373 -2.80 -17.90 -2.55
CA TYR A 373 -2.45 -17.19 -1.34
C TYR A 373 -3.48 -17.44 -0.21
N ASP A 374 -3.00 -17.51 1.05
CA ASP A 374 -3.81 -17.40 2.27
C ASP A 374 -3.04 -16.63 3.34
N PHE A 375 -3.74 -15.82 4.10
CA PHE A 375 -3.15 -15.14 5.26
C PHE A 375 -2.93 -16.15 6.39
N ASN A 376 -1.76 -16.12 7.01
CA ASN A 376 -1.46 -17.01 8.13
C ASN A 376 -2.10 -16.51 9.43
N ASP A 377 -3.16 -17.19 9.88
CA ASP A 377 -3.89 -16.84 11.11
C ASP A 377 -2.99 -16.74 12.35
N ALA A 378 -1.84 -17.43 12.36
CA ALA A 378 -0.89 -17.34 13.48
C ALA A 378 -0.17 -15.98 13.56
N ALA A 379 -0.24 -15.14 12.51
CA ALA A 379 0.27 -13.78 12.53
C ALA A 379 -0.66 -12.78 13.27
N LEU A 380 -1.96 -13.10 13.38
CA LEU A 380 -2.98 -12.21 13.95
C LEU A 380 -2.62 -11.67 15.34
N PRO A 381 -2.20 -12.49 16.32
CA PRO A 381 -1.86 -12.00 17.65
C PRO A 381 -0.65 -11.05 17.66
N TYR A 382 0.33 -11.29 16.79
CA TYR A 382 1.52 -10.44 16.69
C TYR A 382 1.18 -9.04 16.15
N GLY A 383 0.35 -8.97 15.11
CA GLY A 383 -0.08 -7.68 14.54
C GLY A 383 -0.98 -6.91 15.51
N ALA A 384 -1.94 -7.57 16.13
CA ALA A 384 -2.79 -6.95 17.15
C ALA A 384 -1.96 -6.45 18.36
N ALA A 385 -0.96 -7.23 18.81
CA ALA A 385 -0.07 -6.85 19.92
C ALA A 385 0.81 -5.64 19.56
N PHE A 386 1.28 -5.56 18.30
CA PHE A 386 2.00 -4.40 17.83
C PHE A 386 1.17 -3.12 17.96
N PHE A 387 -0.05 -3.11 17.45
CA PHE A 387 -0.94 -1.95 17.55
C PHE A 387 -1.27 -1.58 19.00
N VAL A 388 -1.56 -2.58 19.86
CA VAL A 388 -1.83 -2.35 21.28
C VAL A 388 -0.62 -1.70 21.95
N ARG A 389 0.56 -2.32 21.82
CA ARG A 389 1.77 -1.84 22.47
C ARG A 389 2.21 -0.47 21.98
N LEU A 390 2.00 -0.21 20.68
CA LEU A 390 2.26 1.09 20.06
C LEU A 390 1.43 2.18 20.73
N VAL A 391 0.12 1.98 20.88
CA VAL A 391 -0.79 2.92 21.55
C VAL A 391 -0.37 3.15 23.01
N GLU A 392 -0.12 2.09 23.77
CA GLU A 392 0.29 2.20 25.17
C GLU A 392 1.59 2.97 25.38
N LYS A 393 2.51 2.86 24.45
CA LYS A 393 3.77 3.64 24.50
C LYS A 393 3.62 5.07 24.00
N LYS A 394 2.86 5.27 22.93
CA LYS A 394 2.67 6.58 22.32
C LYS A 394 1.77 7.48 23.20
N LEU A 395 0.73 6.89 23.76
CA LEU A 395 -0.25 7.55 24.59
C LEU A 395 -0.16 7.04 26.07
N GLY A 396 1.04 6.73 26.53
CA GLY A 396 1.23 6.18 27.88
C GLY A 396 0.71 7.13 28.96
N LYS A 397 -0.01 6.58 29.97
CA LYS A 397 -0.40 7.35 31.14
C LYS A 397 0.86 7.84 31.85
N THR A 398 1.01 9.14 31.99
CA THR A 398 2.03 9.72 32.86
C THR A 398 1.80 9.11 34.25
N ARG A 399 2.78 8.35 34.75
CA ARG A 399 2.71 7.92 36.17
C ARG A 399 2.77 9.18 37.01
N ALA A 400 1.66 9.48 37.69
CA ALA A 400 1.58 10.54 38.69
C ALA A 400 2.51 10.23 39.88
#